data_f695916bed7adfde98e89f6fd6d34acb
#
_entry.id   f695916bed7adfde98e89f6fd6d34acb
#
_cell.length_a   1.000
_cell.length_b   1.000
_cell.length_c   1.000
_cell.angle_alpha   90.00
_cell.angle_beta   90.00
_cell.angle_gamma   90.00
#
_symmetry.space_group_name_H-M   'P 1'
#
loop_
_entity.id
_entity.type
_entity.pdbx_description
1 polymer ?
#
loop_
_entity_poly.entity_id
_entity_poly.type
_entity_poly.pdbx_seq_one_letter_code
_entity_poly.pdbx_strand_id
1 'polypeptide(L)' 'MEKVDRLDWYNFTNNLSNKITQQQFELICRLHAKYYNHRYYKPCTCNPKTIKTWIAQLNDIYEQNTESK' A
#
# COMPACT_ATOMS: atom_id res chain seq x y z
N MET A 1 -4.92 -5.83 8.39
CA MET A 1 -3.51 -5.87 7.93
C MET A 1 -2.68 -6.49 9.04
N GLU A 2 -1.77 -7.37 8.70
CA GLU A 2 -0.93 -8.03 9.69
C GLU A 2 -0.01 -7.02 10.37
N LYS A 3 0.44 -7.39 11.57
CA LYS A 3 1.25 -6.50 12.39
C LYS A 3 2.48 -5.99 11.65
N VAL A 4 3.20 -6.89 10.99
CA VAL A 4 4.41 -6.51 10.25
C VAL A 4 4.06 -5.57 9.10
N ASP A 5 3.00 -5.89 8.38
CA ASP A 5 2.56 -5.07 7.26
C ASP A 5 2.06 -3.71 7.73
N ARG A 6 1.40 -3.68 8.87
CA ARG A 6 0.94 -2.41 9.44
C ARG A 6 2.11 -1.50 9.78
N LEU A 7 3.16 -2.09 10.33
CA LEU A 7 4.35 -1.32 10.66
C LEU A 7 5.01 -0.76 9.39
N ASP A 8 5.11 -1.60 8.36
CA ASP A 8 5.66 -1.15 7.08
C ASP A 8 4.81 -0.05 6.48
N TRP A 9 3.48 -0.19 6.55
CA TRP A 9 2.58 0.82 6.01
C TRP A 9 2.67 2.12 6.79
N TYR A 10 2.77 2.02 8.10
CA TYR A 10 2.91 3.19 8.95
C TYR A 10 4.17 3.98 8.56
N ASN A 11 5.28 3.28 8.41
CA ASN A 11 6.53 3.92 8.01
C ASN A 11 6.41 4.53 6.62
N PHE A 12 5.73 3.84 5.71
CA PHE A 12 5.51 4.35 4.37
C PHE A 12 4.74 5.67 4.41
N THR A 13 3.65 5.73 5.15
CA THR A 13 2.82 6.93 5.18
C THR A 13 3.54 8.09 5.85
N ASN A 14 4.37 7.81 6.85
CA ASN A 14 5.13 8.86 7.51
C ASN A 14 6.22 9.44 6.62
N ASN A 15 6.68 8.66 5.66
CA ASN A 15 7.76 9.09 4.76
C ASN A 15 7.25 9.40 3.36
N LEU A 16 5.94 9.44 3.20
CA LEU A 16 5.35 9.70 1.89
C LEU A 16 5.63 11.13 1.48
N SER A 17 6.11 11.29 0.26
CA SER A 17 6.37 12.60 -0.32
C SER A 17 5.67 12.72 -1.66
N ASN A 18 5.95 13.79 -2.39
CA ASN A 18 5.33 13.99 -3.71
C ASN A 18 5.75 12.93 -4.70
N LYS A 19 6.89 12.30 -4.46
CA LYS A 19 7.39 11.25 -5.35
C LYS A 19 7.47 9.96 -4.57
N ILE A 20 7.00 8.88 -5.20
CA ILE A 20 7.06 7.56 -4.61
C ILE A 20 8.36 6.90 -5.05
N THR A 21 9.13 6.40 -4.09
CA THR A 21 10.37 5.69 -4.41
C THR A 21 10.03 4.31 -4.96
N GLN A 22 11.03 3.68 -5.58
CA GLN A 22 10.82 2.34 -6.09
C GLN A 22 10.46 1.37 -4.98
N GLN A 23 11.10 1.50 -3.82
CA GLN A 23 10.80 0.64 -2.69
C GLN A 23 9.36 0.83 -2.22
N GLN A 24 8.90 2.07 -2.16
CA GLN A 24 7.52 2.36 -1.78
C GLN A 24 6.55 1.78 -2.79
N PHE A 25 6.87 1.90 -4.06
CA PHE A 25 6.03 1.35 -5.12
C PHE A 25 5.91 -0.16 -4.99
N GLU A 26 7.02 -0.84 -4.73
CA GLU A 26 7.01 -2.28 -4.56
C GLU A 26 6.20 -2.70 -3.35
N LEU A 27 6.31 -1.95 -2.26
CA LEU A 27 5.52 -2.23 -1.07
C LEU A 27 4.03 -2.15 -1.38
N ILE A 28 3.60 -1.11 -2.08
CA ILE A 28 2.20 -0.95 -2.44
C ILE A 28 1.73 -2.15 -3.27
N CYS A 29 2.51 -2.53 -4.27
CA CYS A 29 2.13 -3.65 -5.13
C CYS A 29 2.04 -4.95 -4.36
N ARG A 30 3.00 -5.19 -3.48
CA ARG A 30 3.02 -6.41 -2.69
C ARG A 30 1.81 -6.51 -1.76
N LEU A 31 1.54 -5.43 -1.03
CA LEU A 31 0.44 -5.43 -0.09
C LEU A 31 -0.90 -5.51 -0.81
N HIS A 32 -1.03 -4.82 -1.92
CA HIS A 32 -2.29 -4.85 -2.66
C HIS A 32 -2.56 -6.26 -3.19
N ALA A 33 -1.54 -6.92 -3.72
CA ALA A 33 -1.70 -8.28 -4.20
C ALA A 33 -2.10 -9.21 -3.06
N LYS A 34 -1.52 -9.01 -1.89
CA LYS A 34 -1.78 -9.86 -0.74
C LYS A 34 -3.18 -9.68 -0.20
N TYR A 35 -3.62 -8.44 -0.04
CA TYR A 35 -4.89 -8.16 0.64
C TYR A 35 -6.08 -8.12 -0.29
N TYR A 36 -5.86 -7.96 -1.57
CA TYR A 36 -6.93 -8.02 -2.56
C TYR A 36 -6.89 -9.31 -3.37
N ASN A 37 -5.99 -10.21 -2.98
CA ASN A 37 -5.96 -11.58 -3.46
C ASN A 37 -5.85 -11.67 -4.99
N HIS A 38 -4.90 -10.95 -5.54
CA HIS A 38 -4.63 -11.04 -6.97
C HIS A 38 -3.14 -11.29 -7.18
N ARG A 39 -2.79 -11.63 -8.41
CA ARG A 39 -1.40 -11.91 -8.75
C ARG A 39 -0.57 -10.63 -8.58
N TYR A 40 0.61 -10.78 -8.01
CA TYR A 40 1.54 -9.66 -7.91
C TYR A 40 1.92 -9.15 -9.30
N TYR A 41 1.80 -7.85 -9.48
CA TYR A 41 2.29 -7.21 -10.69
C TYR A 41 2.52 -5.74 -10.39
N LYS A 42 3.32 -5.11 -11.24
CA LYS A 42 3.60 -3.69 -11.11
C LYS A 42 2.86 -2.93 -12.21
N PRO A 43 1.86 -2.13 -11.85
CA PRO A 43 1.18 -1.33 -12.86
C PRO A 43 2.10 -0.29 -13.44
N CYS A 44 1.72 0.27 -14.59
CA CYS A 44 2.51 1.29 -15.24
C CYS A 44 2.57 2.55 -14.37
N THR A 45 3.79 3.03 -14.11
CA THR A 45 3.95 4.22 -13.29
C THR A 45 3.57 5.50 -14.04
N CYS A 46 3.34 5.39 -15.33
CA CYS A 46 2.87 6.55 -16.10
C CYS A 46 1.42 6.88 -15.82
N ASN A 47 0.72 6.02 -15.06
CA ASN A 47 -0.66 6.29 -14.67
C ASN A 47 -0.75 6.39 -13.14
N PRO A 48 -0.56 7.59 -12.61
CA PRO A 48 -0.54 7.76 -11.15
C PRO A 48 -1.88 7.47 -10.48
N LYS A 49 -2.97 7.48 -11.23
CA LYS A 49 -4.29 7.23 -10.64
C LYS A 49 -4.39 5.84 -10.05
N THR A 50 -3.81 4.85 -10.71
CA THR A 50 -3.83 3.48 -10.20
C THR A 50 -3.14 3.39 -8.85
N ILE A 51 -1.98 4.02 -8.73
CA ILE A 51 -1.22 3.98 -7.49
C ILE A 51 -1.99 4.70 -6.38
N LYS A 52 -2.58 5.85 -6.68
CA LYS A 52 -3.35 6.59 -5.68
C LYS A 52 -4.54 5.77 -5.20
N THR A 53 -5.21 5.08 -6.11
CA THR A 53 -6.34 4.22 -5.76
C THR A 53 -5.87 3.10 -4.83
N TRP A 54 -4.76 2.47 -5.17
CA TRP A 54 -4.24 1.37 -4.36
C TRP A 54 -3.85 1.84 -2.96
N ILE A 55 -3.25 3.03 -2.87
CA ILE A 55 -2.89 3.60 -1.58
C ILE A 55 -4.15 3.82 -0.73
N ALA A 56 -5.18 4.38 -1.33
CA ALA A 56 -6.43 4.62 -0.60
C ALA A 56 -7.05 3.32 -0.13
N GLN A 57 -7.03 2.30 -0.99
CA GLN A 57 -7.60 1.01 -0.63
C GLN A 57 -6.83 0.35 0.51
N LEU A 58 -5.51 0.44 0.47
CA LEU A 58 -4.69 -0.12 1.53
C LEU A 58 -4.85 0.65 2.83
N ASN A 59 -5.03 1.96 2.76
CA ASN A 59 -5.34 2.75 3.93
C ASN A 59 -6.62 2.29 4.60
N ASP A 60 -7.64 1.96 3.80
CA ASP A 60 -8.88 1.45 4.36
C ASP A 60 -8.65 0.17 5.13
N ILE A 61 -7.88 -0.73 4.57
CA ILE A 61 -7.57 -1.99 5.25
C ILE A 61 -6.79 -1.72 6.53
N TYR A 62 -5.83 -0.82 6.47
CA TYR A 62 -5.02 -0.48 7.62
C TYR A 62 -5.88 0.07 8.75
N GLU A 63 -6.79 0.98 8.44
CA GLU A 63 -7.66 1.58 9.44
C GLU A 63 -8.64 0.59 10.02
N GLN A 64 -9.18 -0.28 9.19
CA GLN A 64 -10.14 -1.27 9.66
C GLN A 64 -9.49 -2.23 10.65
N ASN A 65 -8.28 -2.65 10.37
CA ASN A 65 -7.59 -3.59 11.25
C ASN A 65 -7.18 -2.96 12.56
N THR A 66 -7.06 -1.65 12.61
CA THR A 66 -6.69 -0.96 13.83
C THR A 66 -7.77 -1.10 14.89
N GLU A 67 -9.01 -1.21 14.50
CA GLU A 67 -10.11 -1.29 15.44
C GLU A 67 -10.21 -2.64 16.11
N SER A 68 -9.79 -3.65 15.46
CA SER A 68 -9.97 -4.95 16.03
C SER A 68 -9.12 -5.17 17.25
N LYS A 69 -9.01 -4.44 17.74
CA LYS A 69 -8.67 -4.56 18.98
C LYS A 69 -8.51 -4.71 19.75
#